data_5584b3eff8b7ff7a2c2aaf9745a10a97
#
_entry.id   5584b3eff8b7ff7a2c2aaf9745a10a97
#
_cell.length_a   1.000
_cell.length_b   1.000
_cell.length_c   1.000
_cell.angle_alpha   90.00
_cell.angle_beta   90.00
_cell.angle_gamma   90.00
#
_symmetry.space_group_name_H-M   'P 1'
#
loop_
_entity.id
_entity.type
_entity.pdbx_description
1 polymer ?
#
loop_
_entity_poly.entity_id
_entity_poly.type
_entity_poly.pdbx_seq_one_letter_code
_entity_poly.pdbx_strand_id
1 'polypeptide(L)'
;MSKILVLYYSRTGNTEKMADAIAEGARSAGNVEVELNYHVEAEELDKFDAVLVGAPTYHHDMPMDTKTLFEEAAVKGISLKGKVGGAFGSYGWSGEAPKLVLEIMKNKFEMQVTEPPLLAKYVPDQNMLDKCRDLGKRVSESLIHAA
;
A
#
# COMPACT_ATOMS: atom_id res chain seq x y z
N MET A 1 16.68 11.43 -1.55
CA MET A 1 15.72 11.06 -0.51
C MET A 1 14.71 10.07 -1.07
N SER A 2 14.52 8.97 -0.38
CA SER A 2 13.58 7.94 -0.83
C SER A 2 12.14 8.44 -0.76
N LYS A 3 11.30 7.92 -1.67
CA LYS A 3 9.89 8.33 -1.77
C LYS A 3 8.98 7.14 -1.56
N ILE A 4 7.98 7.31 -0.71
CA ILE A 4 6.98 6.29 -0.41
C ILE A 4 5.62 6.80 -0.85
N LEU A 5 4.90 5.98 -1.60
CA LEU A 5 3.50 6.23 -1.93
C LEU A 5 2.61 5.39 -1.02
N VAL A 6 1.68 6.04 -0.35
CA VAL A 6 0.58 5.37 0.34
C VAL A 6 -0.67 5.68 -0.46
N LEU A 7 -1.09 4.72 -1.26
CA LEU A 7 -2.23 4.85 -2.15
C LEU A 7 -3.41 4.09 -1.55
N TYR A 8 -4.56 4.73 -1.44
CA TYR A 8 -5.71 4.07 -0.85
C TYR A 8 -6.98 4.34 -1.65
N TYR A 9 -7.84 3.35 -1.67
CA TYR A 9 -9.22 3.49 -2.11
C TYR A 9 -10.09 3.31 -0.86
N SER A 10 -11.00 4.24 -0.59
CA SER A 10 -11.80 4.15 0.61
C SER A 10 -13.21 4.72 0.37
N ARG A 11 -14.22 3.88 0.60
CA ARG A 11 -15.61 4.29 0.47
C ARG A 11 -16.18 4.82 1.79
N THR A 12 -15.80 4.17 2.89
CA THR A 12 -16.33 4.49 4.23
C THR A 12 -15.38 5.30 5.09
N GLY A 13 -14.14 5.48 4.65
CA GLY A 13 -13.10 6.14 5.43
C GLY A 13 -12.26 5.20 6.28
N ASN A 14 -12.59 3.92 6.37
CA ASN A 14 -11.85 2.98 7.20
C ASN A 14 -10.47 2.66 6.67
N THR A 15 -10.36 2.37 5.37
CA THR A 15 -9.05 2.15 4.75
C THR A 15 -8.22 3.45 4.77
N GLU A 16 -8.87 4.59 4.64
CA GLU A 16 -8.20 5.89 4.76
C GLU A 16 -7.56 6.10 6.12
N LYS A 17 -8.24 5.71 7.20
CA LYS A 17 -7.68 5.80 8.55
C LYS A 17 -6.42 4.96 8.68
N MET A 18 -6.41 3.78 8.08
CA MET A 18 -5.23 2.93 8.04
C MET A 18 -4.11 3.61 7.25
N ALA A 19 -4.44 4.18 6.09
CA ALA A 19 -3.47 4.88 5.24
C ALA A 19 -2.85 6.06 5.96
N ASP A 20 -3.66 6.85 6.68
CA ASP A 20 -3.15 7.98 7.47
C ASP A 20 -2.16 7.53 8.54
N ALA A 21 -2.46 6.42 9.22
CA ALA A 21 -1.57 5.88 10.25
C ALA A 21 -0.25 5.37 9.66
N ILE A 22 -0.32 4.70 8.51
CA ILE A 22 0.88 4.22 7.82
C ILE A 22 1.76 5.41 7.41
N ALA A 23 1.15 6.45 6.83
CA ALA A 23 1.89 7.65 6.43
C ALA A 23 2.54 8.34 7.62
N GLU A 24 1.83 8.43 8.75
CA GLU A 24 2.37 8.98 9.99
C GLU A 24 3.60 8.22 10.45
N GLY A 25 3.52 6.89 10.49
CA GLY A 25 4.64 6.04 10.87
C GLY A 25 5.82 6.16 9.92
N ALA A 26 5.55 6.23 8.63
CA ALA A 26 6.61 6.40 7.63
C ALA A 26 7.34 7.72 7.80
N ARG A 27 6.60 8.80 8.05
CA ARG A 27 7.19 10.13 8.27
C ARG A 27 8.00 10.20 9.56
N SER A 28 7.65 9.41 10.56
CA SER A 28 8.33 9.44 11.86
C SER A 28 9.79 8.97 11.79
N ALA A 29 10.13 8.18 10.79
CA ALA A 29 11.51 7.70 10.62
C ALA A 29 12.45 8.78 10.06
N GLY A 30 11.91 9.86 9.48
CA GLY A 30 12.70 10.92 8.86
C GLY A 30 13.36 10.51 7.56
N ASN A 31 13.92 11.45 6.85
CA ASN A 31 14.71 11.22 5.62
C ASN A 31 13.98 10.44 4.50
N VAL A 32 12.66 10.54 4.46
CA VAL A 32 11.83 10.01 3.39
C VAL A 32 10.75 11.02 3.03
N GLU A 33 10.34 11.01 1.78
CA GLU A 33 9.15 11.75 1.34
C GLU A 33 7.99 10.78 1.30
N VAL A 34 6.88 11.15 1.88
CA VAL A 34 5.67 10.31 1.90
C VAL A 34 4.55 11.04 1.20
N GLU A 35 4.02 10.45 0.15
CA GLU A 35 2.85 10.95 -0.55
C GLU A 35 1.65 10.06 -0.18
N LEU A 36 0.60 10.69 0.34
CA LEU A 36 -0.65 10.03 0.66
C LEU A 36 -1.67 10.46 -0.39
N ASN A 37 -2.17 9.53 -1.18
CA ASN A 37 -3.04 9.86 -2.30
C ASN A 37 -4.12 8.78 -2.49
N TYR A 38 -5.21 9.16 -3.13
CA TYR A 38 -6.27 8.22 -3.46
C TYR A 38 -6.32 7.90 -4.96
N HIS A 39 -5.52 8.58 -5.77
CA HIS A 39 -5.43 8.33 -7.20
C HIS A 39 -4.07 8.74 -7.74
N VAL A 40 -3.44 7.85 -8.51
CA VAL A 40 -2.22 8.15 -9.26
C VAL A 40 -2.33 7.48 -10.63
N GLU A 41 -1.65 8.04 -11.61
CA GLU A 41 -1.51 7.40 -12.92
C GLU A 41 -0.41 6.35 -12.86
N ALA A 42 -0.50 5.33 -13.73
CA ALA A 42 0.46 4.23 -13.72
C ALA A 42 1.91 4.71 -13.87
N GLU A 43 2.14 5.72 -14.72
CA GLU A 43 3.47 6.28 -14.95
C GLU A 43 4.08 6.88 -13.67
N GLU A 44 3.25 7.36 -12.75
CA GLU A 44 3.73 7.97 -11.53
C GLU A 44 4.33 6.95 -10.56
N LEU A 45 3.98 5.67 -10.70
CA LEU A 45 4.49 4.62 -9.82
C LEU A 45 6.01 4.49 -9.89
N ASP A 46 6.59 4.82 -11.03
CA ASP A 46 8.04 4.73 -11.22
C ASP A 46 8.83 5.69 -10.33
N LYS A 47 8.20 6.76 -9.87
CA LYS A 47 8.84 7.78 -9.04
C LYS A 47 9.09 7.33 -7.60
N PHE A 48 8.44 6.27 -7.17
CA PHE A 48 8.47 5.83 -5.77
C PHE A 48 9.40 4.66 -5.57
N ASP A 49 10.02 4.60 -4.41
CA ASP A 49 10.87 3.49 -3.97
C ASP A 49 10.05 2.43 -3.24
N ALA A 50 8.92 2.83 -2.68
CA ALA A 50 7.96 1.93 -2.05
C ALA A 50 6.55 2.33 -2.41
N VAL A 51 5.68 1.35 -2.63
CA VAL A 51 4.26 1.56 -2.94
C VAL A 51 3.43 0.71 -1.99
N LEU A 52 2.68 1.36 -1.12
CA LEU A 52 1.79 0.70 -0.17
C LEU A 52 0.36 0.99 -0.60
N VAL A 53 -0.41 -0.06 -0.86
CA VAL A 53 -1.75 0.06 -1.44
C VAL A 53 -2.81 -0.38 -0.46
N GLY A 54 -3.75 0.51 -0.17
CA GLY A 54 -4.92 0.24 0.64
C GLY A 54 -6.12 -0.07 -0.24
N ALA A 55 -6.70 -1.26 -0.08
CA ALA A 55 -7.82 -1.72 -0.88
C ALA A 55 -8.84 -2.45 0.00
N PRO A 56 -10.04 -1.89 0.18
CA PRO A 56 -11.11 -2.63 0.83
C PRO A 56 -11.58 -3.75 -0.08
N THR A 57 -12.15 -4.81 0.51
CA THR A 57 -12.64 -5.95 -0.25
C THR A 57 -14.11 -5.75 -0.61
N TYR A 58 -14.40 -5.84 -1.91
CA TYR A 58 -15.76 -5.81 -2.44
C TYR A 58 -15.99 -7.06 -3.26
N HIS A 59 -17.02 -7.85 -2.92
CA HIS A 59 -17.35 -9.10 -3.64
C HIS A 59 -16.12 -10.00 -3.79
N HIS A 60 -15.38 -10.19 -2.70
CA HIS A 60 -14.17 -11.03 -2.66
C HIS A 60 -13.01 -10.53 -3.53
N ASP A 61 -13.03 -9.27 -3.93
CA ASP A 61 -12.04 -8.72 -4.85
C ASP A 61 -11.63 -7.30 -4.47
N MET A 62 -10.56 -6.81 -5.10
CA MET A 62 -10.12 -5.44 -4.94
C MET A 62 -10.99 -4.48 -5.76
N PRO A 63 -10.99 -3.17 -5.43
CA PRO A 63 -11.71 -2.19 -6.22
C PRO A 63 -11.22 -2.15 -7.67
N MET A 64 -12.12 -1.78 -8.58
CA MET A 64 -11.81 -1.68 -10.01
C MET A 64 -10.66 -0.70 -10.28
N ASP A 65 -10.62 0.42 -9.58
CA ASP A 65 -9.55 1.41 -9.75
C ASP A 65 -8.18 0.81 -9.45
N THR A 66 -8.09 -0.05 -8.45
CA THR A 66 -6.86 -0.74 -8.09
C THR A 66 -6.45 -1.72 -9.20
N LYS A 67 -7.41 -2.50 -9.71
CA LYS A 67 -7.16 -3.41 -10.83
C LYS A 67 -6.67 -2.66 -12.06
N THR A 68 -7.35 -1.58 -12.41
CA THR A 68 -7.02 -0.78 -13.59
C THR A 68 -5.60 -0.22 -13.49
N LEU A 69 -5.22 0.27 -12.33
CA LEU A 69 -3.86 0.80 -12.11
C LEU A 69 -2.79 -0.25 -12.42
N PHE A 70 -2.94 -1.45 -11.86
CA PHE A 70 -1.97 -2.52 -12.08
C PHE A 70 -2.00 -3.02 -13.53
N GLU A 71 -3.17 -3.13 -14.13
CA GLU A 71 -3.28 -3.53 -15.53
C GLU A 71 -2.60 -2.53 -16.46
N GLU A 72 -2.80 -1.23 -16.24
CA GLU A 72 -2.16 -0.19 -17.03
C GLU A 72 -0.65 -0.18 -16.81
N ALA A 73 -0.20 -0.37 -15.59
CA ALA A 73 1.24 -0.45 -15.31
C ALA A 73 1.88 -1.60 -16.07
N ALA A 74 1.21 -2.75 -16.13
CA ALA A 74 1.70 -3.91 -16.87
C ALA A 74 1.73 -3.65 -18.39
N VAL A 75 0.66 -3.09 -18.93
CA VAL A 75 0.56 -2.80 -20.36
C VAL A 75 1.60 -1.77 -20.81
N LYS A 76 1.84 -0.76 -19.97
CA LYS A 76 2.81 0.30 -20.29
C LYS A 76 4.25 -0.09 -19.99
N GLY A 77 4.47 -1.28 -19.44
CA GLY A 77 5.82 -1.76 -19.13
C GLY A 77 6.50 -1.01 -17.99
N ILE A 78 5.71 -0.49 -17.03
CA ILE A 78 6.26 0.20 -15.87
C ILE A 78 6.96 -0.85 -15.00
N SER A 79 8.26 -0.68 -14.76
CA SER A 79 9.02 -1.62 -13.94
C SER A 79 8.94 -1.21 -12.46
N LEU A 80 8.47 -2.14 -11.63
CA LEU A 80 8.45 -1.96 -10.18
C LEU A 80 9.38 -2.98 -9.51
N LYS A 81 10.19 -3.67 -10.29
CA LYS A 81 11.07 -4.73 -9.81
C LYS A 81 12.02 -4.22 -8.72
N GLY A 82 12.05 -4.93 -7.60
CA GLY A 82 12.92 -4.59 -6.48
C GLY A 82 12.40 -3.49 -5.58
N LYS A 83 11.34 -2.77 -5.97
CA LYS A 83 10.74 -1.75 -5.10
C LYS A 83 9.99 -2.43 -3.96
N VAL A 84 9.89 -1.75 -2.83
CA VAL A 84 9.16 -2.29 -1.68
C VAL A 84 7.66 -2.13 -1.91
N GLY A 85 6.92 -3.20 -1.64
CA GLY A 85 5.46 -3.21 -1.77
C GLY A 85 4.80 -3.67 -0.49
N GLY A 86 3.58 -3.22 -0.26
CA GLY A 86 2.78 -3.66 0.87
C GLY A 86 1.31 -3.40 0.58
N ALA A 87 0.44 -4.08 1.32
CA ALA A 87 -0.99 -3.95 1.13
C ALA A 87 -1.71 -3.95 2.47
N PHE A 88 -2.83 -3.24 2.51
CA PHE A 88 -3.66 -3.13 3.69
C PHE A 88 -5.10 -2.86 3.27
N GLY A 89 -6.02 -2.95 4.21
CA GLY A 89 -7.40 -2.59 3.91
C GLY A 89 -8.37 -3.02 4.98
N SER A 90 -9.53 -2.36 5.01
CA SER A 90 -10.64 -2.75 5.86
C SER A 90 -11.59 -3.67 5.08
N TYR A 91 -12.34 -4.49 5.79
CA TYR A 91 -13.31 -5.39 5.19
C TYR A 91 -14.49 -5.59 6.14
N GLY A 92 -15.65 -5.97 5.57
CA GLY A 92 -16.81 -6.29 6.37
C GLY A 92 -17.08 -7.80 6.41
N TRP A 93 -16.96 -8.45 5.27
CA TRP A 93 -17.27 -9.87 5.12
C TRP A 93 -16.02 -10.72 5.02
N SER A 94 -15.12 -10.38 4.10
CA SER A 94 -13.90 -11.14 3.85
C SER A 94 -12.79 -10.18 3.46
N GLY A 95 -11.54 -10.61 3.59
CA GLY A 95 -10.37 -9.75 3.44
C GLY A 95 -9.46 -10.11 2.28
N GLU A 96 -9.99 -10.54 1.13
CA GLU A 96 -9.17 -11.00 0.02
C GLU A 96 -8.39 -9.88 -0.69
N ALA A 97 -8.95 -8.66 -0.78
CA ALA A 97 -8.36 -7.62 -1.62
C ALA A 97 -6.89 -7.30 -1.32
N PRO A 98 -6.49 -7.03 -0.07
CA PRO A 98 -5.08 -6.78 0.19
C PRO A 98 -4.17 -7.96 -0.14
N LYS A 99 -4.64 -9.19 0.06
CA LYS A 99 -3.89 -10.39 -0.29
C LYS A 99 -3.69 -10.49 -1.80
N LEU A 100 -4.74 -10.19 -2.57
CA LEU A 100 -4.67 -10.21 -4.03
C LEU A 100 -3.73 -9.12 -4.55
N VAL A 101 -3.78 -7.94 -3.96
CA VAL A 101 -2.85 -6.86 -4.30
C VAL A 101 -1.41 -7.30 -4.06
N LEU A 102 -1.16 -7.90 -2.90
CA LEU A 102 0.19 -8.34 -2.54
C LEU A 102 0.70 -9.41 -3.51
N GLU A 103 -0.17 -10.34 -3.94
CA GLU A 103 0.19 -11.35 -4.93
C GLU A 103 0.56 -10.73 -6.27
N ILE A 104 -0.17 -9.73 -6.72
CA ILE A 104 0.13 -9.01 -7.95
C ILE A 104 1.50 -8.35 -7.85
N MET A 105 1.76 -7.65 -6.76
CA MET A 105 3.05 -6.99 -6.52
C MET A 105 4.20 -7.98 -6.55
N LYS A 106 4.05 -9.10 -5.87
CA LYS A 106 5.09 -10.11 -5.72
C LYS A 106 5.32 -10.89 -7.00
N ASN A 107 4.25 -11.42 -7.60
CA ASN A 107 4.36 -12.39 -8.68
C ASN A 107 4.43 -11.73 -10.07
N LYS A 108 3.73 -10.61 -10.27
CA LYS A 108 3.70 -9.94 -11.56
C LYS A 108 4.75 -8.85 -11.68
N PHE A 109 4.98 -8.09 -10.62
CA PHE A 109 5.91 -6.96 -10.66
C PHE A 109 7.24 -7.22 -9.97
N GLU A 110 7.41 -8.39 -9.36
CA GLU A 110 8.66 -8.78 -8.70
C GLU A 110 9.13 -7.78 -7.64
N MET A 111 8.16 -7.22 -6.91
CA MET A 111 8.45 -6.30 -5.81
C MET A 111 8.87 -7.07 -4.57
N GLN A 112 9.60 -6.41 -3.67
CA GLN A 112 9.90 -6.95 -2.35
C GLN A 112 8.73 -6.58 -1.44
N VAL A 113 7.86 -7.54 -1.17
CA VAL A 113 6.63 -7.27 -0.42
C VAL A 113 6.81 -7.49 1.08
N THR A 114 6.11 -6.66 1.85
CA THR A 114 6.01 -6.83 3.29
C THR A 114 4.82 -7.76 3.57
N GLU A 115 5.04 -8.82 4.33
CA GLU A 115 4.01 -9.79 4.66
C GLU A 115 3.86 -9.92 6.17
N PRO A 116 2.65 -10.19 6.66
CA PRO A 116 1.38 -10.32 5.93
C PRO A 116 0.77 -8.95 5.61
N PRO A 117 -0.26 -8.89 4.73
CA PRO A 117 -1.01 -7.65 4.53
C PRO A 117 -1.78 -7.32 5.81
N LEU A 118 -1.99 -6.03 6.07
CA LEU A 118 -2.74 -5.60 7.26
C LEU A 118 -4.23 -5.55 6.96
N LEU A 119 -5.02 -6.27 7.72
CA LEU A 119 -6.46 -6.40 7.52
C LEU A 119 -7.20 -5.94 8.77
N ALA A 120 -8.15 -5.02 8.60
CA ALA A 120 -9.01 -4.56 9.70
C ALA A 120 -10.46 -4.87 9.36
N LYS A 121 -11.15 -5.57 10.26
CA LYS A 121 -12.57 -5.83 10.09
C LYS A 121 -13.34 -4.58 10.53
N TYR A 122 -14.07 -3.97 9.58
CA TYR A 122 -14.79 -2.70 9.78
C TYR A 122 -13.85 -1.57 10.16
N VAL A 123 -14.15 -0.87 11.27
CA VAL A 123 -13.34 0.26 11.71
C VAL A 123 -12.05 -0.24 12.34
N PRO A 124 -10.87 0.24 11.91
CA PRO A 124 -9.62 -0.17 12.54
C PRO A 124 -9.58 0.33 13.99
N ASP A 125 -9.26 -0.58 14.92
CA ASP A 125 -9.10 -0.23 16.32
C ASP A 125 -7.70 0.36 16.57
N GLN A 126 -7.44 0.81 17.80
CA GLN A 126 -6.17 1.41 18.15
C GLN A 126 -4.99 0.45 17.91
N ASN A 127 -5.18 -0.83 18.22
CA ASN A 127 -4.14 -1.84 18.01
C ASN A 127 -3.79 -1.98 16.52
N MET A 128 -4.80 -1.97 15.65
CA MET A 128 -4.56 -2.03 14.20
C MET A 128 -3.88 -0.76 13.71
N LEU A 129 -4.28 0.42 14.19
CA LEU A 129 -3.64 1.68 13.81
C LEU A 129 -2.17 1.70 14.24
N ASP A 130 -1.85 1.13 15.41
CA ASP A 130 -0.46 1.00 15.85
C ASP A 130 0.34 0.09 14.92
N LYS A 131 -0.26 -0.99 14.44
CA LYS A 131 0.37 -1.88 13.44
C LYS A 131 0.58 -1.14 12.13
N CYS A 132 -0.33 -0.28 11.74
CA CYS A 132 -0.19 0.54 10.53
C CYS A 132 0.99 1.51 10.67
N ARG A 133 1.11 2.19 11.81
CA ARG A 133 2.25 3.08 12.07
C ARG A 133 3.56 2.31 12.02
N ASP A 134 3.59 1.13 12.63
CA ASP A 134 4.76 0.27 12.64
C ASP A 134 5.15 -0.16 11.22
N LEU A 135 4.17 -0.52 10.38
CA LEU A 135 4.44 -0.87 8.99
C LEU A 135 5.11 0.29 8.25
N GLY A 136 4.55 1.49 8.37
CA GLY A 136 5.11 2.67 7.72
C GLY A 136 6.53 2.94 8.16
N LYS A 137 6.77 2.86 9.46
CA LYS A 137 8.10 3.08 10.03
C LYS A 137 9.11 2.04 9.52
N ARG A 138 8.73 0.76 9.52
CA ARG A 138 9.61 -0.31 9.05
C ARG A 138 9.96 -0.17 7.58
N VAL A 139 8.99 0.22 6.75
CA VAL A 139 9.25 0.45 5.32
C VAL A 139 10.24 1.61 5.15
N SER A 140 10.03 2.72 5.84
CA SER A 140 10.95 3.85 5.78
C SER A 140 12.36 3.46 6.22
N GLU A 141 12.47 2.75 7.33
CA GLU A 141 13.77 2.33 7.85
C GLU A 141 14.49 1.41 6.87
N SER A 142 13.76 0.50 6.20
CA SER A 142 14.35 -0.40 5.21
C SER A 142 14.92 0.38 4.02
N LEU A 143 14.24 1.43 3.58
CA LEU A 143 14.73 2.28 2.48
C LEU A 143 15.93 3.11 2.90
N ILE A 144 15.94 3.65 4.11
CA ILE A 144 17.04 4.45 4.63
C ILE A 144 18.30 3.59 4.75
N HIS A 145 18.17 2.37 5.28
CA HIS A 145 19.30 1.47 5.49
C HIS A 145 19.82 0.84 4.18
N ALA A 146 18.98 0.77 3.14
CA ALA A 146 19.37 0.22 1.85
C ALA A 146 20.12 1.25 0.98
N ALA A 147 20.00 2.53 1.30
CA ALA A 147 20.57 3.60 0.48
C ALA A 147 22.09 3.76 0.68
#